data_76fd9a2ceac93f2b347bca862eda95e6
#
_entry.id   76fd9a2ceac93f2b347bca862eda95e6
#
_cell.length_a   1.000
_cell.length_b   1.000
_cell.length_c   1.000
_cell.angle_alpha   90.00
_cell.angle_beta   90.00
_cell.angle_gamma   90.00
#
_symmetry.space_group_name_H-M   'P 1'
#
loop_
_entity.id
_entity.type
_entity.pdbx_description
1 polymer ?
#
loop_
_entity_poly.entity_id
_entity_poly.type
_entity_poly.pdbx_seq_one_letter_code
_entity_poly.pdbx_strand_id
1 'polypeptide(L)'
;MKLLTHHPMFVFGLFSLLAYEIAEISINSYFINFVTGQGWMDDNSASMVLTVALGFFMVGRFLGSWIMRRIPAERMLMYCSLGSVSCLGVVLLDIGHWSMYALIANYLFEAIMFPTIFSLSLQGLGNLTKSASSLLMMTPIGGCFFLLMGYVADQTNLVVPFLIPFIGYFIVLLYASELSRKS
;
A
#
# COMPACT_ATOMS: atom_id res chain seq x y z
N MET A 1 -9.43 25.21 1.47
CA MET A 1 -8.16 24.59 1.06
C MET A 1 -6.95 25.22 1.75
N LYS A 2 -6.75 26.54 1.74
CA LYS A 2 -5.58 27.18 2.39
C LYS A 2 -5.39 26.85 3.88
N LEU A 3 -6.46 26.58 4.63
CA LEU A 3 -6.38 26.20 6.06
C LEU A 3 -5.83 24.78 6.27
N LEU A 4 -6.12 23.82 5.38
CA LEU A 4 -5.64 22.44 5.50
C LEU A 4 -4.13 22.30 5.25
N THR A 5 -3.56 23.17 4.42
CA THR A 5 -2.10 23.18 4.15
C THR A 5 -1.26 23.64 5.35
N HIS A 6 -1.89 24.28 6.36
CA HIS A 6 -1.23 24.66 7.61
C HIS A 6 -1.14 23.51 8.63
N HIS A 7 -1.75 22.35 8.33
CA HIS A 7 -1.66 21.15 9.16
C HIS A 7 -0.64 20.16 8.54
N PRO A 8 0.64 20.21 8.89
CA PRO A 8 1.69 19.44 8.21
C PRO A 8 1.47 17.94 8.29
N MET A 9 0.89 17.44 9.39
CA MET A 9 0.58 16.02 9.55
C MET A 9 -0.54 15.56 8.61
N PHE A 10 -1.53 16.41 8.34
CA PHE A 10 -2.56 16.13 7.36
C PHE A 10 -1.98 16.07 5.94
N VAL A 11 -1.13 17.05 5.59
CA VAL A 11 -0.49 17.09 4.27
C VAL A 11 0.38 15.86 4.06
N PHE A 12 1.17 15.47 5.07
CA PHE A 12 1.99 14.26 4.99
C PHE A 12 1.11 12.99 4.89
N GLY A 13 0.01 12.93 5.65
CA GLY A 13 -0.97 11.85 5.57
C GLY A 13 -1.63 11.73 4.19
N LEU A 14 -1.98 12.86 3.56
CA LEU A 14 -2.53 12.90 2.21
C LEU A 14 -1.54 12.35 1.17
N PHE A 15 -0.27 12.77 1.22
CA PHE A 15 0.77 12.25 0.34
C PHE A 15 1.05 10.77 0.60
N SER A 16 1.04 10.33 1.86
CA SER A 16 1.23 8.93 2.23
C SER A 16 0.08 8.06 1.74
N LEU A 17 -1.17 8.55 1.83
CA LEU A 17 -2.32 7.83 1.32
C LEU A 17 -2.28 7.74 -0.21
N LEU A 18 -1.89 8.81 -0.91
CA LEU A 18 -1.69 8.80 -2.36
C LEU A 18 -0.59 7.79 -2.76
N ALA A 19 0.54 7.80 -2.05
CA ALA A 19 1.63 6.86 -2.31
C ALA A 19 1.22 5.40 -2.06
N TYR A 20 0.41 5.15 -1.02
CA TYR A 20 -0.18 3.86 -0.73
C TYR A 20 -1.10 3.39 -1.88
N GLU A 21 -2.01 4.24 -2.36
CA GLU A 21 -2.93 3.92 -3.46
C GLU A 21 -2.18 3.60 -4.76
N ILE A 22 -1.13 4.37 -5.07
CA ILE A 22 -0.27 4.08 -6.20
C ILE A 22 0.34 2.68 -6.06
N ALA A 23 0.84 2.33 -4.87
CA ALA A 23 1.47 1.06 -4.59
C ALA A 23 0.47 -0.11 -4.70
N GLU A 24 -0.68 -0.02 -4.02
CA GLU A 24 -1.71 -1.06 -3.98
C GLU A 24 -2.24 -1.37 -5.39
N ILE A 25 -2.69 -0.34 -6.12
CA ILE A 25 -3.29 -0.53 -7.44
C ILE A 25 -2.24 -1.03 -8.45
N SER A 26 -1.00 -0.55 -8.35
CA SER A 26 0.09 -1.01 -9.20
C SER A 26 0.39 -2.50 -9.01
N ILE A 27 0.46 -2.97 -7.77
CA ILE A 27 0.67 -4.40 -7.46
C ILE A 27 -0.50 -5.22 -7.99
N ASN A 28 -1.75 -4.82 -7.70
CA ASN A 28 -2.94 -5.52 -8.16
C ASN A 28 -2.99 -5.67 -9.69
N SER A 29 -2.67 -4.59 -10.40
CA SER A 29 -2.72 -4.57 -11.87
C SER A 29 -1.58 -5.35 -12.52
N TYR A 30 -0.42 -5.42 -11.87
CA TYR A 30 0.78 -6.02 -12.45
C TYR A 30 1.03 -7.47 -11.99
N PHE A 31 0.34 -7.94 -10.96
CA PHE A 31 0.54 -9.27 -10.36
C PHE A 31 0.49 -10.41 -11.38
N ILE A 32 -0.56 -10.46 -12.21
CA ILE A 32 -0.73 -11.51 -13.22
C ILE A 32 0.41 -11.46 -14.21
N ASN A 33 0.71 -10.28 -14.78
CA ASN A 33 1.78 -10.08 -15.75
C ASN A 33 3.15 -10.51 -15.20
N PHE A 34 3.40 -10.24 -13.92
CA PHE A 34 4.64 -10.66 -13.27
C PHE A 34 4.75 -12.18 -13.19
N VAL A 35 3.74 -12.84 -12.65
CA VAL A 35 3.76 -14.30 -12.40
C VAL A 35 3.77 -15.10 -13.69
N THR A 36 3.00 -14.68 -14.70
CA THR A 36 2.97 -15.34 -16.03
C THR A 36 4.22 -15.03 -16.84
N GLY A 37 4.72 -13.81 -16.77
CA GLY A 37 5.94 -13.41 -17.46
C GLY A 37 7.19 -14.13 -16.93
N GLN A 38 7.21 -14.50 -15.65
CA GLN A 38 8.23 -15.37 -15.06
C GLN A 38 8.08 -16.86 -15.49
N GLY A 39 7.00 -17.21 -16.15
CA GLY A 39 6.74 -18.58 -16.59
C GLY A 39 6.36 -19.55 -15.46
N TRP A 40 5.94 -19.02 -14.30
CA TRP A 40 5.60 -19.86 -13.15
C TRP A 40 4.23 -20.53 -13.27
N MET A 41 3.30 -19.88 -13.95
CA MET A 41 1.95 -20.38 -14.19
C MET A 41 1.29 -19.69 -15.39
N ASP A 42 0.18 -20.24 -15.86
CA ASP A 42 -0.67 -19.67 -16.90
C ASP A 42 -1.60 -18.58 -16.31
N ASP A 43 -2.22 -17.79 -17.20
CA ASP A 43 -3.08 -16.65 -16.81
C ASP A 43 -4.27 -17.06 -15.94
N ASN A 44 -4.86 -18.24 -16.18
CA ASN A 44 -5.99 -18.73 -15.39
C ASN A 44 -5.56 -19.06 -13.95
N SER A 45 -4.43 -19.76 -13.80
CA SER A 45 -3.87 -20.08 -12.48
C SER A 45 -3.41 -18.81 -11.75
N ALA A 46 -2.79 -17.86 -12.45
CA ALA A 46 -2.38 -16.58 -11.88
C ALA A 46 -3.59 -15.78 -11.36
N SER A 47 -4.69 -15.77 -12.11
CA SER A 47 -5.95 -15.11 -11.71
C SER A 47 -6.57 -15.78 -10.47
N MET A 48 -6.50 -17.10 -10.37
CA MET A 48 -6.95 -17.82 -9.16
C MET A 48 -6.09 -17.46 -7.94
N VAL A 49 -4.77 -17.41 -8.10
CA VAL A 49 -3.85 -17.02 -7.03
C VAL A 49 -4.10 -15.57 -6.59
N LEU A 50 -4.31 -14.66 -7.53
CA LEU A 50 -4.69 -13.28 -7.21
C LEU A 50 -6.01 -13.22 -6.44
N THR A 51 -7.01 -14.03 -6.84
CA THR A 51 -8.29 -14.10 -6.12
C THR A 51 -8.10 -14.57 -4.68
N VAL A 52 -7.23 -15.56 -4.45
CA VAL A 52 -6.87 -16.02 -3.09
C VAL A 52 -6.14 -14.90 -2.32
N ALA A 53 -5.22 -14.18 -2.97
CA ALA A 53 -4.51 -13.05 -2.36
C ALA A 53 -5.47 -11.92 -1.94
N LEU A 54 -6.47 -11.61 -2.77
CA LEU A 54 -7.55 -10.66 -2.41
C LEU A 54 -8.42 -11.20 -1.28
N GLY A 55 -8.59 -12.52 -1.17
CA GLY A 55 -9.19 -13.17 0.01
C GLY A 55 -8.40 -12.90 1.28
N PHE A 56 -7.06 -13.04 1.23
CA PHE A 56 -6.18 -12.65 2.35
C PHE A 56 -6.27 -11.16 2.69
N PHE A 57 -6.37 -10.30 1.69
CA PHE A 57 -6.62 -8.87 1.90
C PHE A 57 -7.92 -8.63 2.68
N MET A 58 -9.01 -9.29 2.30
CA MET A 58 -10.28 -9.20 3.02
C MET A 58 -10.17 -9.68 4.46
N VAL A 59 -9.56 -10.86 4.68
CA VAL A 59 -9.32 -11.42 6.02
C VAL A 59 -8.42 -10.47 6.84
N GLY A 60 -7.36 -9.94 6.23
CA GLY A 60 -6.46 -8.98 6.85
C GLY A 60 -7.19 -7.73 7.35
N ARG A 61 -8.18 -7.23 6.60
CA ARG A 61 -8.99 -6.07 6.98
C ARG A 61 -9.84 -6.34 8.24
N PHE A 62 -10.45 -7.52 8.35
CA PHE A 62 -11.18 -7.93 9.55
C PHE A 62 -10.25 -8.13 10.76
N LEU A 63 -9.17 -8.88 10.58
CA LEU A 63 -8.18 -9.12 11.62
C LEU A 63 -7.54 -7.82 12.12
N GLY A 64 -7.19 -6.93 11.21
CA GLY A 64 -6.60 -5.64 11.55
C GLY A 64 -7.54 -4.76 12.35
N SER A 65 -8.81 -4.70 11.96
CA SER A 65 -9.84 -3.99 12.71
C SER A 65 -10.00 -4.54 14.14
N TRP A 66 -9.87 -5.85 14.31
CA TRP A 66 -9.91 -6.48 15.63
C TRP A 66 -8.65 -6.20 16.45
N ILE A 67 -7.47 -6.27 15.85
CA ILE A 67 -6.18 -6.03 16.51
C ILE A 67 -6.04 -4.57 16.93
N MET A 68 -6.52 -3.61 16.12
CA MET A 68 -6.49 -2.17 16.43
C MET A 68 -7.32 -1.78 17.66
N ARG A 69 -8.16 -2.67 18.19
CA ARG A 69 -8.78 -2.47 19.51
C ARG A 69 -7.79 -2.57 20.67
N ARG A 70 -6.62 -3.18 20.44
CA ARG A 70 -5.60 -3.43 21.47
C ARG A 70 -4.28 -2.72 21.19
N ILE A 71 -3.99 -2.42 19.94
CA ILE A 71 -2.74 -1.78 19.51
C ILE A 71 -3.07 -0.40 18.95
N PRO A 72 -2.33 0.66 19.35
CA PRO A 72 -2.49 1.99 18.78
C PRO A 72 -2.31 1.97 17.27
N ALA A 73 -3.15 2.75 16.56
CA ALA A 73 -3.20 2.76 15.10
C ALA A 73 -1.84 3.13 14.47
N GLU A 74 -1.09 4.05 15.10
CA GLU A 74 0.23 4.49 14.64
C GLU A 74 1.24 3.33 14.62
N ARG A 75 1.25 2.52 15.69
CA ARG A 75 2.14 1.35 15.77
C ARG A 75 1.73 0.27 14.80
N MET A 76 0.42 0.05 14.64
CA MET A 76 -0.09 -0.92 13.68
C MET A 76 0.31 -0.54 12.26
N LEU A 77 0.17 0.74 11.89
CA LEU A 77 0.60 1.25 10.60
C LEU A 77 2.11 1.04 10.38
N MET A 78 2.92 1.30 11.41
CA MET A 78 4.36 1.09 11.34
C MET A 78 4.72 -0.39 11.09
N TYR A 79 4.09 -1.34 11.79
CA TYR A 79 4.36 -2.76 11.57
C TYR A 79 3.90 -3.23 10.19
N CYS A 80 2.72 -2.79 9.74
CA CYS A 80 2.23 -3.16 8.41
C CYS A 80 3.09 -2.58 7.29
N SER A 81 3.49 -1.31 7.38
CA SER A 81 4.36 -0.69 6.37
C SER A 81 5.75 -1.32 6.33
N LEU A 82 6.32 -1.67 7.50
CA LEU A 82 7.58 -2.40 7.58
C LEU A 82 7.45 -3.80 6.95
N GLY A 83 6.35 -4.51 7.20
CA GLY A 83 6.04 -5.80 6.60
C GLY A 83 5.96 -5.71 5.08
N SER A 84 5.24 -4.72 4.54
CA SER A 84 5.13 -4.51 3.09
C SER A 84 6.45 -4.14 2.44
N VAL A 85 7.23 -3.24 3.05
CA VAL A 85 8.58 -2.90 2.55
C VAL A 85 9.48 -4.15 2.52
N SER A 86 9.42 -4.99 3.56
CA SER A 86 10.19 -6.24 3.61
C SER A 86 9.75 -7.23 2.53
N CYS A 87 8.44 -7.41 2.33
CA CYS A 87 7.90 -8.27 1.28
C CYS A 87 8.34 -7.82 -0.12
N LEU A 88 8.23 -6.53 -0.42
CA LEU A 88 8.68 -5.99 -1.70
C LEU A 88 10.22 -6.03 -1.84
N GLY A 89 10.97 -5.92 -0.74
CA GLY A 89 12.40 -6.17 -0.74
C GLY A 89 12.74 -7.58 -1.22
N VAL A 90 12.00 -8.60 -0.78
CA VAL A 90 12.14 -9.99 -1.26
C VAL A 90 11.80 -10.10 -2.74
N VAL A 91 10.76 -9.40 -3.21
CA VAL A 91 10.39 -9.37 -4.64
C VAL A 91 11.50 -8.78 -5.49
N LEU A 92 12.09 -7.66 -5.05
CA LEU A 92 13.19 -6.98 -5.75
C LEU A 92 14.49 -7.81 -5.80
N LEU A 93 14.67 -8.73 -4.85
CA LEU A 93 15.81 -9.67 -4.86
C LEU A 93 15.62 -10.82 -5.87
N ASP A 94 14.43 -10.96 -6.46
CA ASP A 94 14.07 -11.96 -7.46
C ASP A 94 14.46 -13.40 -7.07
N ILE A 95 14.02 -13.82 -5.87
CA ILE A 95 14.34 -15.14 -5.30
C ILE A 95 13.33 -16.20 -5.81
N GLY A 96 13.01 -16.18 -7.10
CA GLY A 96 12.09 -17.15 -7.73
C GLY A 96 10.69 -17.17 -7.07
N HIS A 97 10.13 -18.34 -6.81
CA HIS A 97 8.78 -18.49 -6.25
C HIS A 97 8.57 -17.79 -4.89
N TRP A 98 9.64 -17.51 -4.12
CA TRP A 98 9.53 -16.77 -2.87
C TRP A 98 9.03 -15.33 -3.08
N SER A 99 9.35 -14.74 -4.24
CA SER A 99 8.83 -13.42 -4.62
C SER A 99 7.31 -13.42 -4.75
N MET A 100 6.72 -14.49 -5.30
CA MET A 100 5.27 -14.63 -5.39
C MET A 100 4.63 -14.78 -4.00
N TYR A 101 5.19 -15.60 -3.13
CA TYR A 101 4.68 -15.76 -1.77
C TYR A 101 4.80 -14.46 -0.96
N ALA A 102 5.88 -13.71 -1.15
CA ALA A 102 6.05 -12.39 -0.55
C ALA A 102 4.97 -11.40 -1.02
N LEU A 103 4.62 -11.40 -2.32
CA LEU A 103 3.52 -10.59 -2.85
C LEU A 103 2.18 -10.98 -2.21
N ILE A 104 1.88 -12.29 -2.09
CA ILE A 104 0.65 -12.76 -1.45
C ILE A 104 0.61 -12.32 0.02
N ALA A 105 1.73 -12.43 0.75
CA ALA A 105 1.81 -11.98 2.13
C ALA A 105 1.63 -10.46 2.27
N ASN A 106 2.07 -9.68 1.27
CA ASN A 106 1.90 -8.24 1.25
C ASN A 106 0.43 -7.82 1.34
N TYR A 107 -0.49 -8.56 0.71
CA TYR A 107 -1.94 -8.28 0.76
C TYR A 107 -2.50 -8.25 2.19
N LEU A 108 -1.95 -9.04 3.12
CA LEU A 108 -2.34 -9.00 4.53
C LEU A 108 -1.93 -7.68 5.20
N PHE A 109 -0.73 -7.20 4.90
CA PHE A 109 -0.21 -5.96 5.49
C PHE A 109 -0.89 -4.72 4.91
N GLU A 110 -1.09 -4.66 3.60
CA GLU A 110 -1.71 -3.51 2.94
C GLU A 110 -3.20 -3.34 3.29
N ALA A 111 -3.90 -4.44 3.61
CA ALA A 111 -5.33 -4.44 3.91
C ALA A 111 -5.76 -3.43 4.98
N ILE A 112 -4.88 -3.14 5.93
CA ILE A 112 -5.14 -2.29 7.10
C ILE A 112 -4.65 -0.86 6.89
N MET A 113 -3.73 -0.64 5.95
CA MET A 113 -3.04 0.64 5.82
C MET A 113 -3.99 1.77 5.41
N PHE A 114 -4.85 1.55 4.41
CA PHE A 114 -5.79 2.58 3.93
C PHE A 114 -6.65 3.17 5.06
N PRO A 115 -7.47 2.38 5.77
CA PRO A 115 -8.34 2.92 6.82
C PRO A 115 -7.54 3.54 7.97
N THR A 116 -6.35 3.03 8.23
CA THR A 116 -5.48 3.55 9.30
C THR A 116 -4.89 4.90 8.92
N ILE A 117 -4.29 5.05 7.75
CA ILE A 117 -3.75 6.33 7.26
C ILE A 117 -4.87 7.36 7.18
N PHE A 118 -6.02 6.98 6.64
CA PHE A 118 -7.20 7.84 6.52
C PHE A 118 -7.65 8.37 7.89
N SER A 119 -7.82 7.49 8.86
CA SER A 119 -8.23 7.85 10.22
C SER A 119 -7.21 8.75 10.92
N LEU A 120 -5.92 8.41 10.85
CA LEU A 120 -4.83 9.16 11.47
C LEU A 120 -4.66 10.56 10.84
N SER A 121 -4.85 10.67 9.52
CA SER A 121 -4.75 11.95 8.81
C SER A 121 -5.87 12.93 9.19
N LEU A 122 -7.01 12.43 9.66
CA LEU A 122 -8.16 13.27 10.07
C LEU A 122 -8.10 13.71 11.54
N GLN A 123 -7.19 13.17 12.33
CA GLN A 123 -7.09 13.50 13.76
C GLN A 123 -6.74 14.98 13.95
N GLY A 124 -7.42 15.62 14.90
CA GLY A 124 -7.16 17.01 15.30
C GLY A 124 -7.66 18.09 14.32
N LEU A 125 -8.36 17.74 13.22
CA LEU A 125 -8.82 18.71 12.23
C LEU A 125 -10.17 19.40 12.58
N GLY A 126 -10.90 18.92 13.57
CA GLY A 126 -12.16 19.54 14.02
C GLY A 126 -13.13 19.83 12.87
N ASN A 127 -13.49 21.10 12.69
CA ASN A 127 -14.44 21.52 11.65
C ASN A 127 -13.93 21.32 10.20
N LEU A 128 -12.63 21.09 10.00
CA LEU A 128 -12.02 20.86 8.69
C LEU A 128 -12.10 19.39 8.24
N THR A 129 -12.51 18.47 9.14
CA THR A 129 -12.58 17.03 8.87
C THR A 129 -13.38 16.70 7.61
N LYS A 130 -14.52 17.36 7.38
CA LYS A 130 -15.36 17.11 6.19
C LYS A 130 -14.62 17.42 4.88
N SER A 131 -13.95 18.56 4.81
CA SER A 131 -13.19 18.95 3.61
C SER A 131 -11.92 18.09 3.45
N ALA A 132 -11.29 17.72 4.56
CA ALA A 132 -10.12 16.84 4.58
C ALA A 132 -10.48 15.44 4.10
N SER A 133 -11.59 14.86 4.57
CA SER A 133 -12.08 13.54 4.10
C SER A 133 -12.33 13.53 2.60
N SER A 134 -12.94 14.61 2.05
CA SER A 134 -13.18 14.70 0.61
C SER A 134 -11.88 14.68 -0.19
N LEU A 135 -10.82 15.34 0.30
CA LEU A 135 -9.52 15.32 -0.35
C LEU A 135 -8.85 13.94 -0.26
N LEU A 136 -8.90 13.30 0.90
CA LEU A 136 -8.36 11.95 1.07
C LEU A 136 -9.08 10.92 0.18
N MET A 137 -10.40 11.08 -0.02
CA MET A 137 -11.17 10.20 -0.93
C MET A 137 -10.87 10.43 -2.41
N MET A 138 -10.07 11.43 -2.77
CA MET A 138 -9.60 11.63 -4.14
C MET A 138 -8.27 10.91 -4.41
N THR A 139 -7.60 10.36 -3.40
CA THR A 139 -6.29 9.69 -3.56
C THR A 139 -6.32 8.46 -4.48
N PRO A 140 -7.43 7.71 -4.67
CA PRO A 140 -7.49 6.63 -5.65
C PRO A 140 -7.19 7.04 -7.10
N ILE A 141 -7.19 8.36 -7.42
CA ILE A 141 -6.70 8.87 -8.70
C ILE A 141 -5.23 8.48 -8.94
N GLY A 142 -4.47 8.25 -7.86
CA GLY A 142 -3.12 7.69 -7.90
C GLY A 142 -3.05 6.34 -8.61
N GLY A 143 -4.16 5.61 -8.68
CA GLY A 143 -4.24 4.37 -9.43
C GLY A 143 -3.88 4.49 -10.91
N CYS A 144 -4.05 5.67 -11.53
CA CYS A 144 -3.63 5.89 -12.92
C CYS A 144 -2.13 5.67 -13.13
N PHE A 145 -1.33 5.73 -12.07
CA PHE A 145 0.12 5.48 -12.13
C PHE A 145 0.48 4.00 -12.38
N PHE A 146 -0.47 3.06 -12.35
CA PHE A 146 -0.19 1.67 -12.78
C PHE A 146 0.34 1.59 -14.23
N LEU A 147 -0.05 2.54 -15.09
CA LEU A 147 0.47 2.64 -16.46
C LEU A 147 1.98 2.87 -16.48
N LEU A 148 2.50 3.62 -15.50
CA LEU A 148 3.94 3.83 -15.35
C LEU A 148 4.65 2.51 -15.02
N MET A 149 4.04 1.65 -14.20
CA MET A 149 4.60 0.33 -13.88
C MET A 149 4.70 -0.55 -15.13
N GLY A 150 3.65 -0.58 -15.96
CA GLY A 150 3.68 -1.27 -17.26
C GLY A 150 4.75 -0.73 -18.19
N TYR A 151 4.83 0.59 -18.33
CA TYR A 151 5.87 1.24 -19.17
C TYR A 151 7.29 0.90 -18.69
N VAL A 152 7.55 0.92 -17.38
CA VAL A 152 8.87 0.55 -16.81
C VAL A 152 9.16 -0.93 -17.08
N ALA A 153 8.17 -1.80 -17.00
CA ALA A 153 8.31 -3.23 -17.32
C ALA A 153 8.74 -3.45 -18.79
N ASP A 154 8.13 -2.72 -19.71
CA ASP A 154 8.43 -2.82 -21.13
C ASP A 154 9.87 -2.35 -21.47
N GLN A 155 10.41 -1.42 -20.69
CA GLN A 155 11.75 -0.85 -20.91
C GLN A 155 12.87 -1.58 -20.15
N THR A 156 12.54 -2.40 -19.14
CA THR A 156 13.53 -2.98 -18.23
C THR A 156 13.36 -4.50 -18.10
N ASN A 157 12.73 -4.92 -17.03
CA ASN A 157 12.41 -6.31 -16.74
C ASN A 157 11.17 -6.40 -15.84
N LEU A 158 10.74 -7.63 -15.53
CA LEU A 158 9.52 -7.87 -14.74
C LEU A 158 9.62 -7.45 -13.27
N VAL A 159 10.83 -7.25 -12.73
CA VAL A 159 11.08 -6.99 -11.31
C VAL A 159 11.24 -5.51 -11.00
N VAL A 160 11.95 -4.77 -11.86
CA VAL A 160 12.23 -3.32 -11.65
C VAL A 160 10.98 -2.48 -11.42
N PRO A 161 9.81 -2.74 -12.04
CA PRO A 161 8.59 -2.01 -11.77
C PRO A 161 8.17 -2.00 -10.29
N PHE A 162 8.53 -3.03 -9.52
CA PHE A 162 8.21 -3.11 -8.09
C PHE A 162 8.96 -2.07 -7.23
N LEU A 163 9.92 -1.33 -7.79
CA LEU A 163 10.47 -0.14 -7.14
C LEU A 163 9.41 0.94 -6.88
N ILE A 164 8.40 1.04 -7.74
CA ILE A 164 7.33 2.04 -7.59
C ILE A 164 6.54 1.78 -6.30
N PRO A 165 5.91 0.60 -6.10
CA PRO A 165 5.23 0.30 -4.85
C PRO A 165 6.18 0.23 -3.64
N PHE A 166 7.43 -0.18 -3.81
CA PHE A 166 8.43 -0.17 -2.74
C PHE A 166 8.64 1.24 -2.19
N ILE A 167 8.84 2.24 -3.06
CA ILE A 167 8.96 3.65 -2.67
C ILE A 167 7.66 4.13 -2.02
N GLY A 168 6.50 3.74 -2.55
CA GLY A 168 5.19 4.07 -1.98
C GLY A 168 5.05 3.62 -0.54
N TYR A 169 5.32 2.37 -0.23
CA TYR A 169 5.26 1.85 1.15
C TYR A 169 6.38 2.41 2.04
N PHE A 170 7.52 2.75 1.47
CA PHE A 170 8.57 3.43 2.22
C PHE A 170 8.12 4.82 2.70
N ILE A 171 7.41 5.58 1.87
CA ILE A 171 6.81 6.86 2.26
C ILE A 171 5.79 6.66 3.39
N VAL A 172 4.95 5.62 3.31
CA VAL A 172 4.00 5.27 4.38
C VAL A 172 4.73 4.92 5.68
N LEU A 173 5.85 4.19 5.60
CA LEU A 173 6.69 3.85 6.76
C LEU A 173 7.27 5.11 7.41
N LEU A 174 7.73 6.09 6.63
CA LEU A 174 8.20 7.37 7.15
C LEU A 174 7.08 8.13 7.86
N TYR A 175 5.89 8.17 7.30
CA TYR A 175 4.73 8.78 7.93
C TYR A 175 4.38 8.10 9.27
N ALA A 176 4.34 6.77 9.30
CA ALA A 176 4.06 6.00 10.49
C ALA A 176 5.11 6.23 11.59
N SER A 177 6.39 6.33 11.20
CA SER A 177 7.49 6.59 12.13
C SER A 177 7.39 7.98 12.77
N GLU A 178 7.05 9.00 12.00
CA GLU A 178 6.83 10.36 12.51
C GLU A 178 5.64 10.45 13.47
N LEU A 179 4.56 9.72 13.18
CA LEU A 179 3.40 9.63 14.09
C LEU A 179 3.77 8.95 15.40
N SER A 180 4.47 7.82 15.32
CA SER A 180 4.88 7.05 16.52
C SER A 180 5.87 7.82 17.40
N ARG A 181 6.62 8.80 16.87
CA ARG A 181 7.51 9.67 17.66
C ARG A 181 6.77 10.78 18.39
N LYS A 182 5.57 11.14 17.95
CA LYS A 182 4.75 12.22 18.52
C LYS A 182 3.65 11.72 19.47
N SER A 183 3.37 10.42 19.46
CA SER A 183 2.48 9.72 20.38
C SER A 183 3.21 9.33 21.64
#